data_d168b35072491be183899af15617d39a
#
_entry.id   d168b35072491be183899af15617d39a
#
_cell.length_a   1.000
_cell.length_b   1.000
_cell.length_c   1.000
_cell.angle_alpha   90.00
_cell.angle_beta   90.00
_cell.angle_gamma   90.00
#
_symmetry.space_group_name_H-M   'P 1'
#
loop_
_entity.id
_entity.type
_entity.pdbx_description
1 polymer ?
#
loop_
_entity_poly.entity_id
_entity_poly.type
_entity_poly.pdbx_seq_one_letter_code
_entity_poly.pdbx_strand_id
1 'polypeptide(L)'
;MMENAARNTARGRPRKFDKDAVLALIVKVFWAKGYSGTSLDDLATATSLSRPSLYAAYGNKLSMYLAALEVFGQRMATEAVAALATGPDLQTGLQNFYGAALDIYLGKDEEMAQGCLVFTTAVTEATNEPEIKAMVQAQLAGMDQAVKAHIADRAPGADPAAIAAAAELASGTLLNLATRARAGTPRERLSEIARATADAVTALIRH
;
A
#
# COMPACT_ATOMS: atom_id res chain seq x y z
N MET A 1 -18.62 12.89 -64.64
CA MET A 1 -18.95 11.98 -63.52
C MET A 1 -17.66 11.57 -62.83
N MET A 2 -17.36 12.20 -61.71
CA MET A 2 -16.18 11.87 -60.92
C MET A 2 -16.68 11.37 -59.54
N GLU A 3 -16.47 10.12 -59.32
CA GLU A 3 -16.90 9.37 -58.12
C GLU A 3 -15.89 9.61 -57.00
N ASN A 4 -16.36 10.27 -55.95
CA ASN A 4 -15.56 10.65 -54.81
C ASN A 4 -15.55 9.48 -53.80
N ALA A 5 -14.50 8.64 -53.86
CA ALA A 5 -14.32 7.54 -52.92
C ALA A 5 -13.92 8.07 -51.54
N ALA A 6 -14.88 8.14 -50.65
CA ALA A 6 -14.67 8.46 -49.24
C ALA A 6 -13.75 7.38 -48.60
N ARG A 7 -12.56 7.77 -48.19
CA ARG A 7 -11.66 6.92 -47.37
C ARG A 7 -12.26 6.75 -46.01
N ASN A 8 -12.88 5.61 -45.78
CA ASN A 8 -13.31 5.14 -44.50
C ASN A 8 -12.09 4.73 -43.65
N THR A 9 -11.60 5.62 -42.80
CA THR A 9 -10.57 5.29 -41.81
C THR A 9 -11.19 4.41 -40.79
N ALA A 10 -11.01 3.10 -40.91
CA ALA A 10 -11.39 2.12 -39.89
C ALA A 10 -10.75 2.50 -38.56
N ARG A 11 -11.56 3.01 -37.61
CA ARG A 11 -11.19 3.11 -36.20
C ARG A 11 -10.85 1.70 -35.72
N GLY A 12 -9.57 1.46 -35.45
CA GLY A 12 -9.09 0.18 -34.93
C GLY A 12 -9.89 -0.22 -33.68
N ARG A 13 -10.35 -1.46 -33.66
CA ARG A 13 -11.04 -2.11 -32.54
C ARG A 13 -10.20 -1.87 -31.27
N PRO A 14 -10.77 -1.35 -30.14
CA PRO A 14 -10.02 -1.17 -28.92
C PRO A 14 -9.32 -2.48 -28.54
N ARG A 15 -7.99 -2.47 -28.41
CA ARG A 15 -7.26 -3.63 -27.88
C ARG A 15 -7.75 -3.86 -26.45
N LYS A 16 -8.42 -4.97 -26.22
CA LYS A 16 -8.85 -5.43 -24.89
C LYS A 16 -7.59 -5.81 -24.10
N PHE A 17 -7.05 -4.91 -23.31
CA PHE A 17 -5.99 -5.22 -22.34
C PHE A 17 -6.64 -5.56 -21.00
N ASP A 18 -5.97 -6.35 -20.21
CA ASP A 18 -6.35 -6.64 -18.83
C ASP A 18 -6.06 -5.41 -17.97
N LYS A 19 -7.11 -4.75 -17.47
CA LYS A 19 -6.98 -3.54 -16.66
C LYS A 19 -6.25 -3.80 -15.35
N ASP A 20 -6.48 -4.94 -14.71
CA ASP A 20 -5.87 -5.25 -13.42
C ASP A 20 -4.38 -5.54 -13.58
N ALA A 21 -3.99 -6.25 -14.63
CA ALA A 21 -2.58 -6.46 -14.96
C ALA A 21 -1.86 -5.14 -15.27
N VAL A 22 -2.49 -4.24 -16.03
CA VAL A 22 -1.93 -2.91 -16.32
C VAL A 22 -1.85 -2.06 -15.05
N LEU A 23 -2.87 -2.08 -14.18
CA LEU A 23 -2.86 -1.35 -12.92
C LEU A 23 -1.74 -1.86 -12.00
N ALA A 24 -1.47 -3.15 -11.97
CA ALA A 24 -0.35 -3.72 -11.22
C ALA A 24 1.01 -3.17 -11.70
N LEU A 25 1.19 -2.93 -13.00
CA LEU A 25 2.39 -2.28 -13.54
C LEU A 25 2.46 -0.80 -13.15
N ILE A 26 1.34 -0.08 -13.19
CA ILE A 26 1.23 1.31 -12.73
C ILE A 26 1.62 1.42 -11.25
N VAL A 27 1.12 0.52 -10.39
CA VAL A 27 1.49 0.44 -8.96
C VAL A 27 3.00 0.32 -8.80
N LYS A 28 3.66 -0.58 -9.54
CA LYS A 28 5.12 -0.78 -9.46
C LYS A 28 5.91 0.50 -9.79
N VAL A 29 5.50 1.24 -10.84
CA VAL A 29 6.16 2.48 -11.23
C VAL A 29 6.03 3.54 -10.15
N PHE A 30 4.81 3.77 -9.64
CA PHE A 30 4.59 4.73 -8.57
C PHE A 30 5.25 4.34 -7.25
N TRP A 31 5.31 3.06 -6.96
CA TRP A 31 5.97 2.56 -5.75
C TRP A 31 7.47 2.84 -5.78
N ALA A 32 8.10 2.65 -6.95
CA ALA A 32 9.52 2.93 -7.12
C ALA A 32 9.84 4.43 -7.09
N LYS A 33 9.06 5.27 -7.80
CA LYS A 33 9.39 6.67 -8.11
C LYS A 33 8.58 7.71 -7.32
N GLY A 34 7.48 7.33 -6.68
CA GLY A 34 6.51 8.25 -6.10
C GLY A 34 5.66 8.97 -7.17
N TYR A 35 4.76 9.84 -6.73
CA TYR A 35 3.88 10.60 -7.65
C TYR A 35 4.66 11.63 -8.46
N SER A 36 5.38 12.54 -7.79
CA SER A 36 6.11 13.62 -8.45
C SER A 36 7.24 13.10 -9.35
N GLY A 37 7.93 12.02 -8.93
CA GLY A 37 9.02 11.40 -9.69
C GLY A 37 8.59 10.54 -10.88
N THR A 38 7.28 10.30 -11.07
CA THR A 38 6.75 9.49 -12.18
C THR A 38 6.25 10.38 -13.31
N SER A 39 6.74 10.15 -14.52
CA SER A 39 6.22 10.76 -15.75
C SER A 39 5.18 9.87 -16.43
N LEU A 40 4.37 10.45 -17.34
CA LEU A 40 3.47 9.66 -18.19
C LEU A 40 4.21 8.74 -19.15
N ASP A 41 5.46 9.06 -19.50
CA ASP A 41 6.30 8.20 -20.32
C ASP A 41 6.78 6.96 -19.57
N ASP A 42 7.10 7.11 -18.29
CA ASP A 42 7.40 5.96 -17.43
C ASP A 42 6.22 4.97 -17.39
N LEU A 43 5.00 5.51 -17.21
CA LEU A 43 3.79 4.69 -17.19
C LEU A 43 3.51 4.05 -18.55
N ALA A 44 3.65 4.82 -19.64
CA ALA A 44 3.45 4.30 -21.00
C ALA A 44 4.46 3.19 -21.34
N THR A 45 5.72 3.38 -20.97
CA THR A 45 6.78 2.39 -21.18
C THR A 45 6.51 1.12 -20.36
N ALA A 46 6.23 1.24 -19.09
CA ALA A 46 6.00 0.10 -18.20
C ALA A 46 4.77 -0.73 -18.60
N THR A 47 3.71 -0.07 -19.08
CA THR A 47 2.45 -0.73 -19.46
C THR A 47 2.36 -1.13 -20.91
N SER A 48 3.30 -0.69 -21.74
CA SER A 48 3.26 -0.81 -23.22
C SER A 48 1.97 -0.19 -23.83
N LEU A 49 1.37 0.78 -23.14
CA LEU A 49 0.19 1.53 -23.61
C LEU A 49 0.60 2.93 -24.07
N SER A 50 -0.12 3.46 -25.06
CA SER A 50 0.02 4.87 -25.41
C SER A 50 -0.57 5.78 -24.34
N ARG A 51 -0.05 7.02 -24.19
CA ARG A 51 -0.62 8.01 -23.27
C ARG A 51 -2.15 8.21 -23.45
N PRO A 52 -2.70 8.32 -24.66
CA PRO A 52 -4.16 8.39 -24.85
C PRO A 52 -4.90 7.16 -24.33
N SER A 53 -4.31 5.95 -24.45
CA SER A 53 -4.91 4.73 -23.93
C SER A 53 -4.92 4.69 -22.40
N LEU A 54 -3.85 5.18 -21.76
CA LEU A 54 -3.78 5.33 -20.30
C LEU A 54 -4.84 6.31 -19.80
N TYR A 55 -4.95 7.50 -20.42
CA TYR A 55 -5.97 8.49 -20.06
C TYR A 55 -7.40 7.95 -20.24
N ALA A 56 -7.65 7.23 -21.33
CA ALA A 56 -8.96 6.64 -21.60
C ALA A 56 -9.35 5.54 -20.58
N ALA A 57 -8.35 4.82 -20.04
CA ALA A 57 -8.58 3.69 -19.14
C ALA A 57 -8.64 4.09 -17.65
N TYR A 58 -7.81 5.05 -17.23
CA TYR A 58 -7.55 5.36 -15.82
C TYR A 58 -7.70 6.85 -15.46
N GLY A 59 -7.99 7.71 -16.43
CA GLY A 59 -8.05 9.16 -16.22
C GLY A 59 -6.67 9.81 -16.23
N ASN A 60 -6.49 10.86 -15.43
CA ASN A 60 -5.22 11.60 -15.36
C ASN A 60 -4.18 10.89 -14.46
N LYS A 61 -2.97 11.45 -14.37
CA LYS A 61 -1.88 10.90 -13.53
C LYS A 61 -2.29 10.76 -12.07
N LEU A 62 -3.04 11.76 -11.55
CA LEU A 62 -3.54 11.72 -10.17
C LEU A 62 -4.53 10.57 -9.97
N SER A 63 -5.48 10.38 -10.88
CA SER A 63 -6.41 9.25 -10.83
C SER A 63 -5.69 7.90 -10.87
N MET A 64 -4.64 7.77 -11.68
CA MET A 64 -3.82 6.55 -11.73
C MET A 64 -3.08 6.31 -10.41
N TYR A 65 -2.58 7.37 -9.78
CA TYR A 65 -1.90 7.28 -8.49
C TYR A 65 -2.85 6.91 -7.35
N LEU A 66 -4.02 7.54 -7.30
CA LEU A 66 -5.06 7.20 -6.32
C LEU A 66 -5.51 5.74 -6.46
N ALA A 67 -5.69 5.25 -7.70
CA ALA A 67 -5.98 3.84 -7.94
C ALA A 67 -4.83 2.92 -7.46
N ALA A 68 -3.58 3.33 -7.62
CA ALA A 68 -2.43 2.59 -7.12
C ALA A 68 -2.40 2.55 -5.58
N LEU A 69 -2.71 3.66 -4.90
CA LEU A 69 -2.83 3.71 -3.45
C LEU A 69 -3.96 2.82 -2.93
N GLU A 70 -5.10 2.80 -3.63
CA GLU A 70 -6.25 1.95 -3.29
C GLU A 70 -5.88 0.46 -3.36
N VAL A 71 -5.28 0.01 -4.47
CA VAL A 71 -4.81 -1.38 -4.64
C VAL A 71 -3.81 -1.76 -3.55
N PHE A 72 -2.87 -0.86 -3.24
CA PHE A 72 -1.89 -1.11 -2.18
C PHE A 72 -2.55 -1.20 -0.80
N GLY A 73 -3.45 -0.28 -0.47
CA GLY A 73 -4.21 -0.29 0.79
C GLY A 73 -5.05 -1.56 0.94
N GLN A 74 -5.69 -2.00 -0.14
CA GLN A 74 -6.45 -3.25 -0.15
C GLN A 74 -5.57 -4.48 0.07
N ARG A 75 -4.38 -4.49 -0.52
CA ARG A 75 -3.40 -5.55 -0.28
C ARG A 75 -2.97 -5.59 1.19
N MET A 76 -2.66 -4.44 1.79
CA MET A 76 -2.34 -4.35 3.22
C MET A 76 -3.48 -4.87 4.11
N ALA A 77 -4.73 -4.55 3.79
CA ALA A 77 -5.90 -5.01 4.53
C ALA A 77 -6.08 -6.54 4.42
N THR A 78 -5.95 -7.09 3.22
CA THR A 78 -6.21 -8.52 2.97
C THR A 78 -5.07 -9.43 3.36
N GLU A 79 -3.82 -8.99 3.32
CA GLU A 79 -2.65 -9.80 3.66
C GLU A 79 -2.16 -9.52 5.09
N ALA A 80 -1.84 -8.24 5.41
CA ALA A 80 -1.26 -7.92 6.70
C ALA A 80 -2.32 -7.85 7.82
N VAL A 81 -3.37 -7.04 7.65
CA VAL A 81 -4.40 -6.89 8.70
C VAL A 81 -5.12 -8.22 8.97
N ALA A 82 -5.43 -8.99 7.93
CA ALA A 82 -6.04 -10.31 8.11
C ALA A 82 -5.14 -11.27 8.89
N ALA A 83 -3.81 -11.14 8.81
CA ALA A 83 -2.86 -11.96 9.55
C ALA A 83 -2.93 -11.73 11.07
N LEU A 84 -3.44 -10.59 11.57
CA LEU A 84 -3.71 -10.37 12.99
C LEU A 84 -4.59 -11.48 13.59
N ALA A 85 -5.58 -11.96 12.84
CA ALA A 85 -6.53 -12.96 13.31
C ALA A 85 -5.98 -14.40 13.28
N THR A 86 -4.82 -14.65 12.71
CA THR A 86 -4.29 -16.01 12.47
C THR A 86 -3.52 -16.60 13.64
N GLY A 87 -3.24 -15.83 14.70
CA GLY A 87 -2.53 -16.30 15.88
C GLY A 87 -3.46 -16.79 16.99
N PRO A 88 -3.00 -17.71 17.87
CA PRO A 88 -3.76 -18.14 19.05
C PRO A 88 -3.89 -17.03 20.11
N ASP A 89 -2.98 -16.08 20.14
CA ASP A 89 -2.91 -14.96 21.08
C ASP A 89 -2.51 -13.66 20.38
N LEU A 90 -2.58 -12.55 21.11
CA LEU A 90 -2.27 -11.23 20.57
C LEU A 90 -0.82 -11.13 20.09
N GLN A 91 0.12 -11.68 20.83
CA GLN A 91 1.55 -11.61 20.49
C GLN A 91 1.82 -12.28 19.14
N THR A 92 1.31 -13.49 18.95
CA THR A 92 1.46 -14.23 17.69
C THR A 92 0.72 -13.52 16.54
N GLY A 93 -0.49 -12.99 16.79
CA GLY A 93 -1.23 -12.20 15.81
C GLY A 93 -0.45 -10.98 15.33
N LEU A 94 0.17 -10.22 16.24
CA LEU A 94 1.03 -9.09 15.90
C LEU A 94 2.29 -9.50 15.12
N GLN A 95 2.91 -10.62 15.50
CA GLN A 95 4.07 -11.14 14.75
C GLN A 95 3.68 -11.52 13.33
N ASN A 96 2.56 -12.19 13.13
CA ASN A 96 2.03 -12.54 11.82
C ASN A 96 1.70 -11.30 10.99
N PHE A 97 1.09 -10.30 11.60
CA PHE A 97 0.79 -9.00 10.99
C PHE A 97 2.04 -8.31 10.44
N TYR A 98 3.07 -8.17 11.27
CA TYR A 98 4.33 -7.58 10.83
C TYR A 98 5.05 -8.43 9.80
N GLY A 99 5.01 -9.76 9.95
CA GLY A 99 5.57 -10.68 8.98
C GLY A 99 4.98 -10.49 7.59
N ALA A 100 3.65 -10.48 7.50
CA ALA A 100 2.93 -10.22 6.24
C ALA A 100 3.19 -8.81 5.68
N ALA A 101 3.27 -7.79 6.55
CA ALA A 101 3.64 -6.44 6.12
C ALA A 101 5.08 -6.40 5.56
N LEU A 102 6.03 -7.09 6.18
CA LEU A 102 7.40 -7.19 5.67
C LEU A 102 7.47 -7.93 4.33
N ASP A 103 6.66 -8.96 4.11
CA ASP A 103 6.55 -9.65 2.81
C ASP A 103 6.08 -8.70 1.70
N ILE A 104 5.16 -7.79 2.04
CA ILE A 104 4.73 -6.74 1.11
C ILE A 104 5.86 -5.73 0.86
N TYR A 105 6.53 -5.24 1.91
CA TYR A 105 7.51 -4.15 1.84
C TYR A 105 8.81 -4.54 1.16
N LEU A 106 9.24 -5.77 1.31
CA LEU A 106 10.50 -6.28 0.75
C LEU A 106 10.31 -6.94 -0.62
N GLY A 107 9.08 -7.40 -0.94
CA GLY A 107 8.83 -8.22 -2.12
C GLY A 107 9.34 -9.65 -1.94
N LYS A 108 9.06 -10.50 -2.95
CA LYS A 108 9.39 -11.93 -2.87
C LYS A 108 10.90 -12.22 -2.86
N ASP A 109 11.68 -11.39 -3.54
CA ASP A 109 13.10 -11.63 -3.80
C ASP A 109 14.02 -10.61 -3.08
N GLU A 110 13.47 -9.78 -2.20
CA GLU A 110 14.16 -8.70 -1.48
C GLU A 110 14.94 -7.70 -2.36
N GLU A 111 15.02 -7.97 -3.68
CA GLU A 111 15.72 -7.14 -4.66
C GLU A 111 15.06 -5.76 -4.89
N MET A 112 13.80 -5.63 -4.47
CA MET A 112 13.03 -4.40 -4.61
C MET A 112 12.36 -3.99 -3.30
N ALA A 113 13.16 -3.82 -2.25
CA ALA A 113 12.71 -3.33 -0.96
C ALA A 113 12.20 -1.89 -1.10
N GLN A 114 10.90 -1.71 -1.37
CA GLN A 114 10.29 -0.39 -1.62
C GLN A 114 9.55 0.17 -0.40
N GLY A 115 9.45 -0.59 0.68
CA GLY A 115 8.68 -0.20 1.86
C GLY A 115 7.17 -0.10 1.57
N CYS A 116 6.47 0.77 2.26
CA CYS A 116 5.05 1.03 2.05
C CYS A 116 4.85 2.16 1.03
N LEU A 117 4.05 1.94 -0.01
CA LEU A 117 3.72 2.99 -0.99
C LEU A 117 3.13 4.23 -0.30
N VAL A 118 2.25 4.03 0.70
CA VAL A 118 1.61 5.13 1.43
C VAL A 118 2.62 5.88 2.30
N PHE A 119 3.35 5.18 3.17
CA PHE A 119 4.24 5.80 4.16
C PHE A 119 5.53 6.36 3.56
N THR A 120 5.99 5.80 2.44
CA THR A 120 7.29 6.17 1.88
C THR A 120 7.20 7.09 0.66
N THR A 121 6.01 7.22 0.04
CA THR A 121 5.82 8.11 -1.13
C THR A 121 4.62 9.04 -1.00
N ALA A 122 3.44 8.54 -0.61
CA ALA A 122 2.23 9.36 -0.64
C ALA A 122 2.20 10.43 0.46
N VAL A 123 2.79 10.18 1.61
CA VAL A 123 2.86 11.16 2.72
C VAL A 123 3.55 12.45 2.30
N THR A 124 4.61 12.38 1.50
CA THR A 124 5.33 13.56 1.01
C THR A 124 4.50 14.38 0.00
N GLU A 125 3.65 13.73 -0.77
CA GLU A 125 2.79 14.36 -1.77
C GLU A 125 1.52 14.97 -1.16
N ALA A 126 1.11 14.47 0.01
CA ALA A 126 -0.12 14.89 0.69
C ALA A 126 -0.14 16.38 1.10
N THR A 127 1.02 17.05 1.13
CA THR A 127 1.11 18.49 1.37
C THR A 127 0.63 19.33 0.21
N ASN A 128 0.75 18.82 -1.02
CA ASN A 128 0.47 19.55 -2.25
C ASN A 128 -0.80 19.07 -2.97
N GLU A 129 -1.25 17.84 -2.70
CA GLU A 129 -2.37 17.20 -3.40
C GLU A 129 -3.45 16.78 -2.39
N PRO A 130 -4.56 17.55 -2.29
CA PRO A 130 -5.61 17.29 -1.29
C PRO A 130 -6.24 15.90 -1.39
N GLU A 131 -6.40 15.35 -2.59
CA GLU A 131 -6.96 14.01 -2.81
C GLU A 131 -6.02 12.93 -2.29
N ILE A 132 -4.70 13.09 -2.48
CA ILE A 132 -3.69 12.17 -1.91
C ILE A 132 -3.74 12.27 -0.39
N LYS A 133 -3.83 13.48 0.17
CA LYS A 133 -3.95 13.69 1.62
C LYS A 133 -5.16 12.96 2.19
N ALA A 134 -6.32 13.11 1.57
CA ALA A 134 -7.55 12.45 2.01
C ALA A 134 -7.41 10.92 1.98
N MET A 135 -6.83 10.36 0.92
CA MET A 135 -6.58 8.94 0.78
C MET A 135 -5.61 8.42 1.85
N VAL A 136 -4.49 9.12 2.08
CA VAL A 136 -3.52 8.77 3.12
C VAL A 136 -4.17 8.77 4.49
N GLN A 137 -4.94 9.83 4.84
CA GLN A 137 -5.64 9.91 6.11
C GLN A 137 -6.65 8.78 6.30
N ALA A 138 -7.41 8.42 5.26
CA ALA A 138 -8.38 7.33 5.33
C ALA A 138 -7.69 5.97 5.55
N GLN A 139 -6.58 5.70 4.86
CA GLN A 139 -5.84 4.45 5.01
C GLN A 139 -5.15 4.33 6.37
N LEU A 140 -4.58 5.42 6.89
CA LEU A 140 -4.02 5.46 8.26
C LEU A 140 -5.11 5.17 9.30
N ALA A 141 -6.21 5.90 9.26
CA ALA A 141 -7.31 5.73 10.21
C ALA A 141 -7.91 4.31 10.15
N GLY A 142 -8.05 3.74 8.96
CA GLY A 142 -8.54 2.37 8.78
C GLY A 142 -7.59 1.33 9.39
N MET A 143 -6.29 1.50 9.22
CA MET A 143 -5.27 0.64 9.80
C MET A 143 -5.28 0.73 11.33
N ASP A 144 -5.25 1.94 11.88
CA ASP A 144 -5.27 2.19 13.33
C ASP A 144 -6.50 1.58 13.97
N GLN A 145 -7.67 1.76 13.35
CA GLN A 145 -8.91 1.18 13.83
C GLN A 145 -8.91 -0.35 13.80
N ALA A 146 -8.40 -0.96 12.75
CA ALA A 146 -8.33 -2.41 12.64
C ALA A 146 -7.41 -3.01 13.71
N VAL A 147 -6.23 -2.43 13.92
CA VAL A 147 -5.28 -2.84 14.96
C VAL A 147 -5.88 -2.66 16.35
N LYS A 148 -6.48 -1.49 16.63
CA LYS A 148 -7.12 -1.20 17.91
C LYS A 148 -8.26 -2.16 18.22
N ALA A 149 -9.12 -2.43 17.25
CA ALA A 149 -10.24 -3.37 17.40
C ALA A 149 -9.74 -4.79 17.72
N HIS A 150 -8.67 -5.23 17.02
CA HIS A 150 -8.08 -6.54 17.28
C HIS A 150 -7.47 -6.64 18.69
N ILE A 151 -6.74 -5.62 19.13
CA ILE A 151 -6.17 -5.59 20.50
C ILE A 151 -7.31 -5.63 21.56
N ALA A 152 -8.36 -4.86 21.36
CA ALA A 152 -9.51 -4.84 22.27
C ALA A 152 -10.21 -6.19 22.35
N ASP A 153 -10.38 -6.87 21.22
CA ASP A 153 -10.98 -8.22 21.16
C ASP A 153 -10.15 -9.27 21.91
N ARG A 154 -8.82 -9.16 21.81
CA ARG A 154 -7.87 -10.11 22.45
C ARG A 154 -7.53 -9.79 23.89
N ALA A 155 -7.92 -8.61 24.39
CA ALA A 155 -7.71 -8.17 25.76
C ALA A 155 -9.01 -7.67 26.42
N PRO A 156 -10.04 -8.52 26.55
CA PRO A 156 -11.30 -8.12 27.17
C PRO A 156 -11.07 -7.73 28.64
N GLY A 157 -11.44 -6.50 29.00
CA GLY A 157 -11.24 -5.95 30.36
C GLY A 157 -9.95 -5.16 30.55
N ALA A 158 -9.08 -5.03 29.55
CA ALA A 158 -7.94 -4.11 29.64
C ALA A 158 -8.40 -2.64 29.64
N ASP A 159 -7.60 -1.80 30.28
CA ASP A 159 -7.87 -0.35 30.34
C ASP A 159 -7.95 0.23 28.89
N PRO A 160 -9.01 1.00 28.55
CA PRO A 160 -9.12 1.64 27.23
C PRO A 160 -7.93 2.55 26.86
N ALA A 161 -7.28 3.19 27.84
CA ALA A 161 -6.10 4.00 27.60
C ALA A 161 -4.88 3.12 27.24
N ALA A 162 -4.72 1.98 27.89
CA ALA A 162 -3.69 1.00 27.56
C ALA A 162 -3.91 0.40 26.18
N ILE A 163 -5.15 0.08 25.80
CA ILE A 163 -5.49 -0.39 24.45
C ILE A 163 -5.14 0.67 23.40
N ALA A 164 -5.45 1.95 23.65
CA ALA A 164 -5.13 3.03 22.72
C ALA A 164 -3.61 3.17 22.54
N ALA A 165 -2.84 3.22 23.62
CA ALA A 165 -1.38 3.32 23.57
C ALA A 165 -0.74 2.10 22.87
N ALA A 166 -1.25 0.89 23.14
CA ALA A 166 -0.82 -0.34 22.49
C ALA A 166 -1.08 -0.30 20.97
N ALA A 167 -2.26 0.20 20.55
CA ALA A 167 -2.61 0.33 19.15
C ALA A 167 -1.73 1.36 18.43
N GLU A 168 -1.47 2.52 19.03
CA GLU A 168 -0.57 3.54 18.48
C GLU A 168 0.85 3.00 18.30
N LEU A 169 1.38 2.28 19.30
CA LEU A 169 2.69 1.64 19.21
C LEU A 169 2.72 0.60 18.09
N ALA A 170 1.69 -0.23 17.99
CA ALA A 170 1.61 -1.28 16.98
C ALA A 170 1.51 -0.70 15.58
N SER A 171 0.62 0.26 15.32
CA SER A 171 0.47 0.91 14.01
C SER A 171 1.69 1.74 13.65
N GLY A 172 2.26 2.50 14.60
CA GLY A 172 3.45 3.32 14.38
C GLY A 172 4.68 2.49 13.97
N THR A 173 4.76 1.24 14.42
CA THR A 173 5.84 0.33 14.04
C THR A 173 5.81 -0.01 12.56
N LEU A 174 4.65 -0.06 11.90
CA LEU A 174 4.58 -0.26 10.44
C LEU A 174 5.30 0.85 9.67
N LEU A 175 5.14 2.11 10.11
CA LEU A 175 5.85 3.25 9.51
C LEU A 175 7.37 3.11 9.66
N ASN A 176 7.81 2.70 10.85
CA ASN A 176 9.23 2.43 11.12
C ASN A 176 9.77 1.31 10.21
N LEU A 177 9.07 0.16 10.15
CA LEU A 177 9.46 -0.98 9.31
C LEU A 177 9.48 -0.61 7.83
N ALA A 178 8.44 0.10 7.33
CA ALA A 178 8.36 0.53 5.93
C ALA A 178 9.52 1.43 5.53
N THR A 179 9.85 2.42 6.37
CA THR A 179 10.94 3.37 6.12
C THR A 179 12.29 2.67 6.12
N ARG A 180 12.53 1.78 7.08
CA ARG A 180 13.76 1.00 7.19
C ARG A 180 13.91 -0.01 6.05
N ALA A 181 12.83 -0.67 5.65
CA ALA A 181 12.83 -1.56 4.50
C ALA A 181 13.25 -0.81 3.22
N ARG A 182 12.68 0.38 2.97
CA ARG A 182 13.08 1.22 1.84
C ARG A 182 14.52 1.71 1.92
N ALA A 183 15.05 1.88 3.12
CA ALA A 183 16.45 2.24 3.36
C ALA A 183 17.43 1.04 3.28
N GLY A 184 16.95 -0.16 2.93
CA GLY A 184 17.78 -1.36 2.75
C GLY A 184 18.15 -2.08 4.05
N THR A 185 17.39 -1.89 5.14
CA THR A 185 17.60 -2.67 6.37
C THR A 185 17.26 -4.13 6.13
N PRO A 186 18.17 -5.09 6.47
CA PRO A 186 17.93 -6.51 6.26
C PRO A 186 16.67 -7.03 6.98
N ARG A 187 16.01 -8.03 6.39
CA ARG A 187 14.77 -8.66 6.92
C ARG A 187 14.94 -9.13 8.38
N GLU A 188 16.07 -9.73 8.71
CA GLU A 188 16.37 -10.23 10.06
C GLU A 188 16.22 -9.10 11.09
N ARG A 189 16.83 -7.93 10.80
CA ARG A 189 16.75 -6.77 11.68
C ARG A 189 15.35 -6.18 11.78
N LEU A 190 14.63 -6.15 10.68
CA LEU A 190 13.22 -5.71 10.66
C LEU A 190 12.34 -6.68 11.48
N SER A 191 12.58 -7.98 11.38
CA SER A 191 11.86 -9.01 12.14
C SER A 191 12.16 -8.95 13.65
N GLU A 192 13.39 -8.58 14.04
CA GLU A 192 13.72 -8.31 15.44
C GLU A 192 12.93 -7.13 16.00
N ILE A 193 12.84 -6.03 15.27
CA ILE A 193 12.05 -4.85 15.66
C ILE A 193 10.56 -5.23 15.80
N ALA A 194 10.03 -5.97 14.83
CA ALA A 194 8.66 -6.44 14.84
C ALA A 194 8.34 -7.30 16.07
N ARG A 195 9.21 -8.26 16.41
CA ARG A 195 9.06 -9.11 17.60
C ARG A 195 9.12 -8.30 18.89
N ALA A 196 10.12 -7.43 19.02
CA ALA A 196 10.24 -6.57 20.21
C ALA A 196 9.02 -5.69 20.42
N THR A 197 8.43 -5.18 19.31
CA THR A 197 7.18 -4.41 19.41
C THR A 197 5.99 -5.28 19.82
N ALA A 198 5.85 -6.47 19.25
CA ALA A 198 4.77 -7.39 19.66
C ALA A 198 4.84 -7.74 21.15
N ASP A 199 6.05 -7.95 21.67
CA ASP A 199 6.29 -8.19 23.11
C ASP A 199 5.88 -6.97 23.94
N ALA A 200 6.31 -5.77 23.56
CA ALA A 200 6.01 -4.53 24.25
C ALA A 200 4.49 -4.21 24.25
N VAL A 201 3.83 -4.34 23.11
CA VAL A 201 2.37 -4.15 22.97
C VAL A 201 1.62 -5.13 23.87
N THR A 202 2.04 -6.40 23.88
CA THR A 202 1.41 -7.43 24.72
C THR A 202 1.61 -7.15 26.22
N ALA A 203 2.77 -6.62 26.60
CA ALA A 203 3.03 -6.23 27.99
C ALA A 203 2.17 -5.06 28.45
N LEU A 204 1.93 -4.04 27.60
CA LEU A 204 1.12 -2.86 27.93
C LEU A 204 -0.33 -3.19 28.32
N ILE A 205 -0.90 -4.25 27.77
CA ILE A 205 -2.31 -4.61 28.00
C ILE A 205 -2.51 -5.67 29.08
N ARG A 206 -1.43 -6.23 29.67
CA ARG A 206 -1.50 -7.24 30.75
C ARG A 206 -1.59 -6.61 32.14
N HIS A 207 -1.43 -5.32 32.22
CA HIS A 207 -1.48 -4.52 33.46
C HIS A 207 -2.71 -3.64 33.50
#